data_0d36d6362d291644864f7489a07cbaf0
#
_entry.id   0d36d6362d291644864f7489a07cbaf0
#
_cell.length_a   1.000
_cell.length_b   1.000
_cell.length_c   1.000
_cell.angle_alpha   90.00
_cell.angle_beta   90.00
_cell.angle_gamma   90.00
#
_symmetry.space_group_name_H-M   'P 1'
#
loop_
_entity.id
_entity.type
_entity.pdbx_description
1 polymer ?
#
loop_
_entity_poly.entity_id
_entity_poly.type
_entity_poly.pdbx_seq_one_letter_code
_entity_poly.pdbx_strand_id
1 'polypeptide(L)'
;DIDIRYRDDADRAYIFEEVEKICINTSVEGTSSEMLVKGEFHPLNPTPQSAELFDIYCDVAKSEGVNIEGEHSGGCADSGFIAAAGTPVICGVGPVGGNYHRPDEWMQVDSLSERARFMAKTIQKLAEKTTATSL
;
A
#
# COMPACT_ATOMS: atom_id res chain seq x y z
N ASP A 1 4.85 -10.18 21.54
CA ASP A 1 4.68 -9.92 20.11
C ASP A 1 5.34 -8.59 19.76
N ILE A 2 6.00 -8.53 18.62
CA ILE A 2 6.68 -7.35 18.09
C ILE A 2 6.06 -7.04 16.72
N ASP A 3 5.62 -5.80 16.51
CA ASP A 3 5.20 -5.25 15.21
C ASP A 3 6.39 -4.45 14.65
N ILE A 4 6.88 -4.84 13.49
CA ILE A 4 8.00 -4.18 12.81
C ILE A 4 7.49 -3.64 11.49
N ARG A 5 7.80 -2.36 11.20
CA ARG A 5 7.44 -1.71 9.94
C ARG A 5 8.70 -1.25 9.23
N TYR A 6 8.79 -1.56 7.97
CA TYR A 6 9.91 -1.22 7.09
C TYR A 6 9.39 -0.61 5.78
N ARG A 7 10.27 0.09 5.07
CA ARG A 7 9.93 0.79 3.83
C ARG A 7 10.36 0.05 2.57
N ASP A 8 11.38 -0.76 2.68
CA ASP A 8 11.92 -1.50 1.55
C ASP A 8 12.47 -2.89 1.96
N ASP A 9 12.79 -3.71 0.98
CA ASP A 9 13.27 -5.07 1.21
C ASP A 9 14.69 -5.12 1.83
N ALA A 10 15.49 -4.07 1.66
CA ALA A 10 16.80 -3.99 2.28
C ALA A 10 16.69 -3.74 3.79
N ASP A 11 15.82 -2.83 4.20
CA ASP A 11 15.47 -2.61 5.60
C ASP A 11 14.94 -3.89 6.24
N ARG A 12 14.04 -4.59 5.53
CA ARG A 12 13.53 -5.88 5.97
C ARG A 12 14.63 -6.89 6.24
N ALA A 13 15.50 -7.11 5.26
CA ALA A 13 16.59 -8.08 5.37
C ALA A 13 17.51 -7.77 6.55
N TYR A 14 17.86 -6.49 6.71
CA TYR A 14 18.68 -6.04 7.82
C TYR A 14 18.01 -6.29 9.18
N ILE A 15 16.74 -5.94 9.33
CA ILE A 15 15.99 -6.12 10.59
C ILE A 15 15.91 -7.60 10.96
N PHE A 16 15.61 -8.47 10.01
CA PHE A 16 15.52 -9.90 10.25
C PHE A 16 16.87 -10.48 10.71
N GLU A 17 17.96 -10.12 10.03
CA GLU A 17 19.31 -10.54 10.39
C GLU A 17 19.67 -10.08 11.81
N GLU A 18 19.38 -8.84 12.18
CA GLU A 18 19.67 -8.33 13.52
C GLU A 18 18.83 -9.01 14.61
N VAL A 19 17.55 -9.27 14.35
CA VAL A 19 16.69 -9.99 15.31
C VAL A 19 17.18 -11.43 15.49
N GLU A 20 17.57 -12.11 14.42
CA GLU A 20 18.17 -13.47 14.52
C GLU A 20 19.46 -13.47 15.34
N LYS A 21 20.35 -12.49 15.11
CA LYS A 21 21.58 -12.34 15.92
C LYS A 21 21.27 -12.17 17.42
N ILE A 22 20.25 -11.39 17.75
CA ILE A 22 19.80 -11.19 19.14
C ILE A 22 19.26 -12.50 19.72
N CYS A 23 18.48 -13.27 18.95
CA CYS A 23 17.94 -14.55 19.40
C CYS A 23 19.03 -15.60 19.66
N ILE A 24 20.07 -15.63 18.82
CA ILE A 24 21.21 -16.58 18.98
C ILE A 24 22.09 -16.18 20.16
N ASN A 25 22.27 -14.87 20.39
CA ASN A 25 23.15 -14.35 21.45
C ASN A 25 22.34 -13.88 22.64
N THR A 26 21.70 -14.80 23.37
CA THR A 26 20.93 -14.45 24.57
C THR A 26 21.84 -13.85 25.65
N SER A 27 21.40 -12.75 26.25
CA SER A 27 22.14 -12.05 27.30
C SER A 27 21.95 -12.64 28.70
N VAL A 28 21.01 -13.58 28.85
CA VAL A 28 20.69 -14.23 30.14
C VAL A 28 21.10 -15.68 30.07
N GLU A 29 22.04 -16.09 30.95
CA GLU A 29 22.55 -17.45 31.02
C GLU A 29 21.42 -18.45 31.32
N GLY A 30 21.42 -19.58 30.59
CA GLY A 30 20.42 -20.64 30.75
C GLY A 30 19.10 -20.38 30.05
N THR A 31 19.00 -19.31 29.22
CA THR A 31 17.82 -19.02 28.39
C THR A 31 18.11 -19.27 26.91
N SER A 32 17.03 -19.48 26.16
CA SER A 32 17.07 -19.51 24.69
C SER A 32 15.96 -18.64 24.13
N SER A 33 16.18 -18.08 22.95
CA SER A 33 15.19 -17.27 22.22
C SER A 33 15.01 -17.81 20.82
N GLU A 34 13.79 -17.71 20.31
CA GLU A 34 13.44 -18.11 18.94
C GLU A 34 12.62 -17.00 18.30
N MET A 35 12.91 -16.70 17.03
CA MET A 35 12.10 -15.78 16.24
C MET A 35 11.05 -16.58 15.46
N LEU A 36 9.78 -16.26 15.66
CA LEU A 36 8.66 -16.79 14.90
C LEU A 36 7.98 -15.68 14.10
N VAL A 37 8.05 -15.74 12.78
CA VAL A 37 7.36 -14.81 11.90
C VAL A 37 5.90 -15.23 11.77
N LYS A 38 4.97 -14.45 12.33
CA LYS A 38 3.54 -14.74 12.34
C LYS A 38 2.82 -14.27 11.09
N GLY A 39 3.33 -13.24 10.43
CA GLY A 39 2.78 -12.66 9.21
C GLY A 39 3.67 -11.56 8.67
N GLU A 40 3.54 -11.29 7.40
CA GLU A 40 4.33 -10.28 6.70
C GLU A 40 3.51 -9.65 5.59
N PHE A 41 3.72 -8.36 5.35
CA PHE A 41 3.21 -7.61 4.22
C PHE A 41 4.34 -6.99 3.44
N HIS A 42 4.21 -6.93 2.12
CA HIS A 42 5.17 -6.24 1.28
C HIS A 42 4.94 -4.72 1.28
N PRO A 43 6.01 -3.91 1.25
CA PRO A 43 5.89 -2.48 1.09
C PRO A 43 5.32 -2.14 -0.30
N LEU A 44 4.49 -1.10 -0.36
CA LEU A 44 4.01 -0.55 -1.62
C LEU A 44 4.90 0.64 -2.00
N ASN A 45 5.98 0.37 -2.73
CA ASN A 45 6.86 1.41 -3.24
C ASN A 45 6.41 1.88 -4.62
N PRO A 46 6.40 3.19 -4.88
CA PRO A 46 6.01 3.71 -6.18
C PRO A 46 6.99 3.27 -7.26
N THR A 47 6.45 2.76 -8.37
CA THR A 47 7.18 2.50 -9.62
C THR A 47 6.80 3.55 -10.66
N PRO A 48 7.58 3.75 -11.74
CA PRO A 48 7.17 4.65 -12.82
C PRO A 48 5.76 4.34 -13.36
N GLN A 49 5.43 3.04 -13.49
CA GLN A 49 4.13 2.59 -13.98
C GLN A 49 2.99 2.85 -12.97
N SER A 50 3.24 2.65 -11.67
CA SER A 50 2.24 2.99 -10.65
C SER A 50 2.06 4.50 -10.50
N ALA A 51 3.11 5.30 -10.70
CA ALA A 51 3.01 6.75 -10.76
C ALA A 51 2.15 7.21 -11.95
N GLU A 52 2.36 6.65 -13.14
CA GLU A 52 1.51 6.92 -14.29
C GLU A 52 0.03 6.56 -14.05
N LEU A 53 -0.22 5.41 -13.42
CA LEU A 53 -1.57 5.01 -13.02
C LEU A 53 -2.19 6.01 -12.04
N PHE A 54 -1.42 6.48 -11.08
CA PHE A 54 -1.85 7.49 -10.11
C PHE A 54 -2.16 8.83 -10.78
N ASP A 55 -1.32 9.28 -11.73
CA ASP A 55 -1.55 10.51 -12.49
C ASP A 55 -2.87 10.45 -13.27
N ILE A 56 -3.16 9.31 -13.93
CA ILE A 56 -4.43 9.11 -14.64
C ILE A 56 -5.63 9.21 -13.67
N TYR A 57 -5.52 8.63 -12.49
CA TYR A 57 -6.55 8.70 -11.46
C TYR A 57 -6.74 10.14 -10.95
N CYS A 58 -5.66 10.86 -10.69
CA CYS A 58 -5.68 12.27 -10.27
C CYS A 58 -6.30 13.17 -11.34
N ASP A 59 -5.99 12.96 -12.62
CA ASP A 59 -6.58 13.70 -13.73
C ASP A 59 -8.09 13.47 -13.84
N VAL A 60 -8.55 12.25 -13.60
CA VAL A 60 -9.99 11.94 -13.53
C VAL A 60 -10.65 12.70 -12.39
N ALA A 61 -10.09 12.64 -11.18
CA ALA A 61 -10.63 13.33 -10.02
C ALA A 61 -10.67 14.85 -10.24
N LYS A 62 -9.60 15.41 -10.79
CA LYS A 62 -9.50 16.84 -11.11
C LYS A 62 -10.53 17.29 -12.13
N SER A 63 -10.86 16.46 -13.11
CA SER A 63 -11.93 16.76 -14.08
C SER A 63 -13.33 16.82 -13.44
N GLU A 64 -13.48 16.25 -12.26
CA GLU A 64 -14.70 16.29 -11.42
C GLU A 64 -14.61 17.35 -10.30
N GLY A 65 -13.56 18.18 -10.31
CA GLY A 65 -13.38 19.26 -9.34
C GLY A 65 -12.73 18.82 -8.01
N VAL A 66 -12.20 17.61 -7.94
CA VAL A 66 -11.55 17.07 -6.73
C VAL A 66 -10.05 17.00 -6.93
N ASN A 67 -9.28 17.58 -6.00
CA ASN A 67 -7.83 17.43 -5.97
C ASN A 67 -7.46 16.27 -5.05
N ILE A 68 -6.64 15.35 -5.57
CA ILE A 68 -6.14 14.18 -4.82
C ILE A 68 -4.63 14.26 -4.79
N GLU A 69 -4.08 14.02 -3.60
CA GLU A 69 -2.65 13.94 -3.37
C GLU A 69 -2.32 12.58 -2.77
N GLY A 70 -1.18 12.03 -3.19
CA GLY A 70 -0.63 10.82 -2.60
C GLY A 70 0.13 11.14 -1.33
N GLU A 71 -0.03 10.30 -0.31
CA GLU A 71 0.73 10.43 0.93
C GLU A 71 1.36 9.11 1.34
N HIS A 72 2.42 9.21 2.11
CA HIS A 72 3.05 8.03 2.70
C HIS A 72 2.28 7.60 3.95
N SER A 73 1.85 6.35 3.97
CA SER A 73 1.19 5.73 5.11
C SER A 73 2.08 4.65 5.74
N GLY A 74 2.07 4.55 7.07
CA GLY A 74 2.69 3.43 7.79
C GLY A 74 1.81 2.18 7.84
N GLY A 75 0.62 2.21 7.21
CA GLY A 75 -0.26 1.03 7.07
C GLY A 75 0.23 0.07 5.99
N CYS A 76 -0.29 -1.14 6.03
CA CYS A 76 -0.08 -2.15 4.99
C CYS A 76 -1.42 -2.58 4.40
N ALA A 77 -1.39 -3.11 3.17
CA ALA A 77 -2.55 -3.63 2.48
C ALA A 77 -2.14 -4.69 1.45
N ASP A 78 -3.09 -5.46 0.94
CA ASP A 78 -2.87 -6.48 -0.09
C ASP A 78 -2.27 -5.92 -1.39
N SER A 79 -2.38 -4.63 -1.62
CA SER A 79 -1.73 -3.93 -2.74
C SER A 79 -0.21 -4.11 -2.76
N GLY A 80 0.44 -4.30 -1.60
CA GLY A 80 1.86 -4.62 -1.51
C GLY A 80 2.21 -5.94 -2.20
N PHE A 81 1.38 -6.98 -2.06
CA PHE A 81 1.58 -8.27 -2.75
C PHE A 81 1.43 -8.15 -4.27
N ILE A 82 0.47 -7.34 -4.72
CA ILE A 82 0.25 -7.07 -6.15
C ILE A 82 1.47 -6.35 -6.74
N ALA A 83 1.98 -5.35 -6.03
CA ALA A 83 3.17 -4.60 -6.42
C ALA A 83 4.42 -5.51 -6.46
N ALA A 84 4.60 -6.37 -5.45
CA ALA A 84 5.71 -7.34 -5.40
C ALA A 84 5.68 -8.34 -6.56
N ALA A 85 4.48 -8.65 -7.10
CA ALA A 85 4.32 -9.44 -8.31
C ALA A 85 4.62 -8.66 -9.61
N GLY A 86 5.02 -7.39 -9.52
CA GLY A 86 5.39 -6.55 -10.66
C GLY A 86 4.22 -5.87 -11.37
N THR A 87 3.01 -5.92 -10.80
CA THR A 87 1.83 -5.27 -11.39
C THR A 87 1.71 -3.84 -10.85
N PRO A 88 1.59 -2.81 -11.71
CA PRO A 88 1.32 -1.45 -11.29
C PRO A 88 0.03 -1.36 -10.48
N VAL A 89 0.10 -0.74 -9.32
CA VAL A 89 -1.04 -0.64 -8.41
C VAL A 89 -1.02 0.69 -7.66
N ILE A 90 -2.21 1.22 -7.38
CA ILE A 90 -2.44 2.32 -6.43
C ILE A 90 -3.33 1.82 -5.30
N CYS A 91 -3.17 2.39 -4.13
CA CYS A 91 -3.90 2.01 -2.92
C CYS A 91 -4.60 3.23 -2.32
N GLY A 92 -5.56 3.01 -1.41
CA GLY A 92 -6.25 4.10 -0.73
C GLY A 92 -7.21 4.90 -1.60
N VAL A 93 -7.72 4.31 -2.69
CA VAL A 93 -8.66 4.97 -3.62
C VAL A 93 -10.13 4.84 -3.20
N GLY A 94 -10.38 4.35 -1.99
CA GLY A 94 -11.73 4.20 -1.43
C GLY A 94 -12.32 5.52 -0.93
N PRO A 95 -13.45 5.44 -0.19
CA PRO A 95 -14.13 6.62 0.33
C PRO A 95 -13.29 7.39 1.33
N VAL A 96 -13.63 8.66 1.52
CA VAL A 96 -13.04 9.49 2.58
C VAL A 96 -13.55 9.01 3.94
N GLY A 97 -12.63 8.74 4.84
CA GLY A 97 -12.96 8.23 6.17
C GLY A 97 -11.82 8.45 7.17
N GLY A 98 -12.01 7.96 8.36
CA GLY A 98 -11.01 8.09 9.42
C GLY A 98 -11.28 7.17 10.59
N ASN A 99 -10.36 7.20 11.56
CA ASN A 99 -10.39 6.35 12.75
C ASN A 99 -10.35 4.85 12.42
N TYR A 100 -9.59 4.48 11.38
CA TYR A 100 -9.49 3.09 10.90
C TYR A 100 -9.15 2.12 12.04
N HIS A 101 -9.82 0.96 12.03
CA HIS A 101 -9.69 -0.11 13.03
C HIS A 101 -10.12 0.28 14.46
N ARG A 102 -10.98 1.31 14.58
CA ARG A 102 -11.53 1.75 15.86
C ARG A 102 -13.04 1.59 15.89
N PRO A 103 -13.66 1.47 17.08
CA PRO A 103 -15.12 1.42 17.21
C PRO A 103 -15.86 2.68 16.71
N ASP A 104 -15.16 3.81 16.63
CA ASP A 104 -15.63 5.09 16.13
C ASP A 104 -15.15 5.38 14.70
N GLU A 105 -14.86 4.34 13.92
CA GLU A 105 -14.55 4.47 12.49
C GLU A 105 -15.71 5.11 11.73
N TRP A 106 -15.38 6.03 10.83
CA TRP A 106 -16.39 6.78 10.08
C TRP A 106 -16.05 6.88 8.60
N MET A 107 -17.06 7.11 7.79
CA MET A 107 -16.96 7.33 6.35
C MET A 107 -17.90 8.45 5.92
N GLN A 108 -17.44 9.29 5.00
CA GLN A 108 -18.28 10.25 4.29
C GLN A 108 -19.05 9.53 3.19
N VAL A 109 -20.36 9.35 3.37
CA VAL A 109 -21.19 8.50 2.51
C VAL A 109 -21.15 8.93 1.03
N ASP A 110 -21.22 10.23 0.75
CA ASP A 110 -21.19 10.76 -0.63
C ASP A 110 -19.89 10.44 -1.36
N SER A 111 -18.79 10.35 -0.64
CA SER A 111 -17.49 10.02 -1.21
C SER A 111 -17.41 8.59 -1.76
N LEU A 112 -18.23 7.67 -1.28
CA LEU A 112 -18.25 6.29 -1.77
C LEU A 112 -18.62 6.25 -3.27
N SER A 113 -19.72 6.90 -3.65
CA SER A 113 -20.15 6.97 -5.04
C SER A 113 -19.21 7.80 -5.91
N GLU A 114 -18.64 8.87 -5.36
CA GLU A 114 -17.64 9.69 -6.02
C GLU A 114 -16.39 8.89 -6.38
N ARG A 115 -15.79 8.18 -5.42
CA ARG A 115 -14.58 7.36 -5.63
C ARG A 115 -14.85 6.19 -6.59
N ALA A 116 -16.00 5.54 -6.49
CA ALA A 116 -16.39 4.50 -7.45
C ALA A 116 -16.47 5.03 -8.88
N ARG A 117 -16.98 6.25 -9.07
CA ARG A 117 -17.04 6.92 -10.38
C ARG A 117 -15.64 7.26 -10.91
N PHE A 118 -14.72 7.75 -10.05
CA PHE A 118 -13.34 8.00 -10.46
C PHE A 118 -12.65 6.73 -10.92
N MET A 119 -12.83 5.65 -10.18
CA MET A 119 -12.26 4.34 -10.53
C MET A 119 -12.79 3.84 -11.88
N ALA A 120 -14.11 3.90 -12.10
CA ALA A 120 -14.71 3.51 -13.38
C ALA A 120 -14.15 4.30 -14.56
N LYS A 121 -14.05 5.63 -14.43
CA LYS A 121 -13.47 6.50 -15.47
C LYS A 121 -11.99 6.25 -15.69
N THR A 122 -11.24 5.95 -14.65
CA THR A 122 -9.82 5.57 -14.75
C THR A 122 -9.64 4.29 -15.55
N ILE A 123 -10.47 3.27 -15.27
CA ILE A 123 -10.47 2.00 -16.03
C ILE A 123 -10.79 2.25 -17.52
N GLN A 124 -11.76 3.10 -17.83
CA GLN A 124 -12.09 3.47 -19.20
C GLN A 124 -10.91 4.12 -19.92
N LYS A 125 -10.26 5.11 -19.29
CA LYS A 125 -9.08 5.78 -19.87
C LYS A 125 -7.92 4.81 -20.11
N LEU A 126 -7.69 3.87 -19.20
CA LEU A 126 -6.66 2.84 -19.36
C LEU A 126 -6.96 1.91 -20.56
N ALA A 127 -8.22 1.50 -20.71
CA ALA A 127 -8.64 0.66 -21.85
C ALA A 127 -8.45 1.37 -23.19
N GLU A 128 -8.81 2.65 -23.28
CA GLU A 128 -8.60 3.49 -24.48
C GLU A 128 -7.12 3.62 -24.84
N LYS A 129 -6.25 3.83 -23.82
CA LYS A 129 -4.80 3.94 -24.03
C LYS A 129 -4.19 2.63 -24.55
N THR A 130 -4.61 1.50 -24.00
CA THR A 130 -4.13 0.17 -24.43
C THR A 130 -4.52 -0.10 -25.87
N THR A 131 -5.73 0.26 -26.29
CA THR A 131 -6.21 0.08 -27.67
C THR A 131 -5.43 0.97 -28.65
N ALA A 132 -5.11 2.21 -28.28
CA ALA A 132 -4.34 3.12 -29.12
C ALA A 132 -2.87 2.71 -29.33
N THR A 133 -2.29 1.96 -28.39
CA THR A 133 -0.90 1.47 -28.49
C THR A 133 -0.77 0.18 -29.32
N SER A 134 -1.89 -0.49 -29.58
CA SER A 134 -1.95 -1.76 -30.31
C SER A 134 -2.22 -1.59 -31.81
N LEU A 135 -2.32 -0.37 -32.31
CA LEU A 135 -2.47 0.04 -33.73
C LEU A 135 -1.18 0.68 -34.24
#